data_4a78d37ebee97c1c2209f026e54f12eb
#
_entry.id   4a78d37ebee97c1c2209f026e54f12eb
#
_cell.length_a   1.000
_cell.length_b   1.000
_cell.length_c   1.000
_cell.angle_alpha   90.00
_cell.angle_beta   90.00
_cell.angle_gamma   90.00
#
_symmetry.space_group_name_H-M   'P 1'
#
loop_
_entity.id
_entity.type
_entity.pdbx_description
1 polymer ?
#
loop_
_entity_poly.entity_id
_entity_poly.type
_entity_poly.pdbx_seq_one_letter_code
_entity_poly.pdbx_strand_id
1 'polypeptide(L)'
;KDVLVTRKDRDSYTLASKLPVMQLKEKEDMERIFNEQREKCGVEYFDYYLLHALDAEHYKTVKRLDCFGFAMQKKAEGKVKHVGFSFHDTADVLDEMLNEYPEIEVVQIQLNYIDFEDPAVQARLCYEVCRKHGKPVIVMEPVKGGNLVKLPDAAKQVFEDLHGGSPASYA
;
A
#
# COMPACT_ATOMS: atom_id res chain seq x y z
N LYS A 1 19.16 -5.14 3.39
CA LYS A 1 19.74 -6.36 3.93
C LYS A 1 20.64 -6.05 5.11
N ASP A 2 21.75 -5.38 4.90
CA ASP A 2 22.83 -5.21 5.88
C ASP A 2 22.46 -4.40 7.14
N VAL A 3 21.43 -3.57 7.07
CA VAL A 3 21.00 -2.73 8.20
C VAL A 3 19.94 -3.41 9.06
N LEU A 4 19.09 -4.21 8.48
CA LEU A 4 17.96 -4.85 9.17
C LEU A 4 18.14 -6.38 9.26
N VAL A 5 18.14 -7.08 8.13
CA VAL A 5 18.06 -8.55 8.06
C VAL A 5 19.26 -9.23 8.72
N THR A 6 20.46 -8.66 8.60
CA THR A 6 21.68 -9.20 9.22
C THR A 6 21.86 -8.82 10.69
N ARG A 7 21.06 -7.91 11.22
CA ARG A 7 21.24 -7.34 12.57
C ARG A 7 20.08 -7.60 13.53
N LYS A 8 18.95 -8.07 13.01
CA LYS A 8 17.73 -8.25 13.77
C LYS A 8 17.13 -9.62 13.50
N ASP A 9 16.58 -10.23 14.52
CA ASP A 9 15.81 -11.46 14.39
C ASP A 9 14.61 -11.21 13.47
N ARG A 10 14.34 -12.16 12.58
CA ARG A 10 13.31 -12.00 11.53
C ARG A 10 11.93 -11.67 12.11
N ASP A 11 11.59 -12.20 13.25
CA ASP A 11 10.30 -12.00 13.92
C ASP A 11 10.21 -10.67 14.69
N SER A 12 11.30 -9.90 14.76
CA SER A 12 11.34 -8.61 15.45
C SER A 12 10.92 -7.43 14.58
N TYR A 13 10.63 -7.64 13.30
CA TYR A 13 10.21 -6.59 12.36
C TYR A 13 9.25 -7.11 11.30
N THR A 14 8.45 -6.20 10.78
CA THR A 14 7.55 -6.42 9.64
C THR A 14 8.21 -5.94 8.36
N LEU A 15 8.21 -6.80 7.32
CA LEU A 15 8.75 -6.47 6.00
C LEU A 15 7.67 -6.55 4.94
N ALA A 16 7.46 -5.45 4.23
CA ALA A 16 6.57 -5.37 3.08
C ALA A 16 7.37 -5.25 1.77
N SER A 17 6.87 -5.88 0.70
CA SER A 17 7.33 -5.66 -0.66
C SER A 17 6.14 -5.53 -1.59
N LYS A 18 6.40 -5.14 -2.86
CA LYS A 18 5.34 -4.93 -3.85
C LYS A 18 5.69 -5.59 -5.18
N LEU A 19 4.69 -6.19 -5.83
CA LEU A 19 4.79 -6.68 -7.21
C LEU A 19 4.57 -5.49 -8.17
N PRO A 20 5.56 -5.08 -8.96
CA PRO A 20 5.45 -3.94 -9.87
C PRO A 20 4.60 -4.30 -11.10
N VAL A 21 3.28 -4.19 -11.00
CA VAL A 21 2.31 -4.60 -12.05
C VAL A 21 2.63 -3.98 -13.41
N MET A 22 3.10 -2.70 -13.42
CA MET A 22 3.46 -1.99 -14.63
C MET A 22 4.66 -2.61 -15.39
N GLN A 23 5.42 -3.50 -14.77
CA GLN A 23 6.59 -4.17 -15.40
C GLN A 23 6.26 -5.56 -15.93
N LEU A 24 5.06 -6.09 -15.65
CA LEU A 24 4.67 -7.43 -16.02
C LEU A 24 4.25 -7.50 -17.49
N LYS A 25 4.86 -8.41 -18.24
CA LYS A 25 4.50 -8.75 -19.62
C LYS A 25 3.78 -10.09 -19.69
N GLU A 26 4.26 -11.06 -18.95
CA GLU A 26 3.80 -12.44 -18.92
C GLU A 26 3.75 -12.98 -17.48
N LYS A 27 3.12 -14.15 -17.28
CA LYS A 27 2.94 -14.72 -15.93
C LYS A 27 4.25 -15.08 -15.25
N GLU A 28 5.23 -15.49 -16.01
CA GLU A 28 6.56 -15.91 -15.54
C GLU A 28 7.33 -14.75 -14.89
N ASP A 29 7.04 -13.51 -15.28
CA ASP A 29 7.64 -12.33 -14.66
C ASP A 29 7.34 -12.23 -13.17
N MET A 30 6.14 -12.63 -12.74
CA MET A 30 5.73 -12.56 -11.33
C MET A 30 6.62 -13.42 -10.44
N GLU A 31 6.85 -14.68 -10.83
CA GLU A 31 7.70 -15.61 -10.07
C GLU A 31 9.16 -15.13 -10.05
N ARG A 32 9.67 -14.69 -11.20
CA ARG A 32 11.03 -14.15 -11.31
C ARG A 32 11.24 -12.96 -10.40
N ILE A 33 10.35 -11.95 -10.49
CA ILE A 33 10.44 -10.72 -9.68
C ILE A 33 10.31 -11.04 -8.18
N PHE A 34 9.37 -11.90 -7.80
CA PHE A 34 9.17 -12.30 -6.42
C PHE A 34 10.43 -12.93 -5.81
N ASN A 35 11.05 -13.86 -6.54
CA ASN A 35 12.26 -14.53 -6.09
C ASN A 35 13.47 -13.58 -6.02
N GLU A 36 13.64 -12.71 -7.02
CA GLU A 36 14.66 -11.64 -6.99
C GLU A 36 14.50 -10.73 -5.78
N GLN A 37 13.29 -10.36 -5.43
CA GLN A 37 13.02 -9.52 -4.26
C GLN A 37 13.38 -10.23 -2.95
N ARG A 38 13.02 -11.51 -2.81
CA ARG A 38 13.39 -12.32 -1.63
C ARG A 38 14.91 -12.43 -1.49
N GLU A 39 15.61 -12.73 -2.58
CA GLU A 39 17.06 -12.82 -2.60
C GLU A 39 17.74 -11.49 -2.24
N LYS A 40 17.32 -10.39 -2.88
CA LYS A 40 17.84 -9.03 -2.60
C LYS A 40 17.61 -8.62 -1.14
N CYS A 41 16.44 -8.93 -0.58
CA CYS A 41 16.14 -8.69 0.82
C CYS A 41 16.87 -9.68 1.75
N GLY A 42 17.15 -10.89 1.30
CA GLY A 42 17.73 -11.96 2.10
C GLY A 42 16.73 -12.55 3.09
N VAL A 43 15.48 -12.74 2.68
CA VAL A 43 14.39 -13.25 3.52
C VAL A 43 13.66 -14.42 2.86
N GLU A 44 13.11 -15.30 3.67
CA GLU A 44 12.31 -16.42 3.19
C GLU A 44 10.86 -16.03 2.90
N TYR A 45 10.33 -15.03 3.58
CA TYR A 45 8.97 -14.56 3.42
C TYR A 45 8.84 -13.03 3.59
N PHE A 46 7.77 -12.47 3.03
CA PHE A 46 7.30 -11.11 3.31
C PHE A 46 6.08 -11.16 4.25
N ASP A 47 6.00 -10.22 5.20
CA ASP A 47 4.80 -10.08 6.03
C ASP A 47 3.65 -9.51 5.21
N TYR A 48 3.92 -8.53 4.34
CA TYR A 48 2.96 -7.97 3.39
C TYR A 48 3.51 -8.02 1.97
N TYR A 49 2.69 -8.49 1.04
CA TYR A 49 2.99 -8.44 -0.38
C TYR A 49 1.85 -7.77 -1.11
N LEU A 50 2.13 -6.61 -1.71
CA LEU A 50 1.12 -5.76 -2.31
C LEU A 50 1.27 -5.76 -3.84
N LEU A 51 0.18 -5.76 -4.59
CA LEU A 51 0.21 -5.38 -6.00
C LEU A 51 0.43 -3.86 -6.07
N HIS A 52 1.42 -3.43 -6.86
CA HIS A 52 1.90 -2.04 -6.84
C HIS A 52 1.10 -1.13 -7.75
N ALA A 53 0.64 0.00 -7.21
CA ALA A 53 0.06 1.13 -7.93
C ALA A 53 -1.14 0.75 -8.82
N LEU A 54 -2.17 0.13 -8.23
CA LEU A 54 -3.36 -0.22 -8.96
C LEU A 54 -4.22 1.01 -9.26
N ASP A 55 -4.65 1.08 -10.49
CA ASP A 55 -5.65 1.96 -11.08
C ASP A 55 -6.46 1.15 -12.09
N ALA A 56 -7.41 1.75 -12.78
CA ALA A 56 -8.24 1.08 -13.78
C ALA A 56 -7.43 0.44 -14.92
N GLU A 57 -6.28 1.02 -15.32
CA GLU A 57 -5.43 0.47 -16.38
C GLU A 57 -4.59 -0.71 -15.89
N HIS A 58 -3.90 -0.56 -14.76
CA HIS A 58 -3.13 -1.66 -14.17
C HIS A 58 -4.03 -2.83 -13.77
N TYR A 59 -5.28 -2.56 -13.40
CA TYR A 59 -6.24 -3.59 -13.06
C TYR A 59 -6.54 -4.55 -14.24
N LYS A 60 -6.51 -4.06 -15.48
CA LYS A 60 -6.61 -4.92 -16.68
C LYS A 60 -5.46 -5.94 -16.74
N THR A 61 -4.25 -5.50 -16.42
CA THR A 61 -3.08 -6.38 -16.35
C THR A 61 -3.20 -7.38 -15.21
N VAL A 62 -3.68 -6.93 -14.03
CA VAL A 62 -3.95 -7.81 -12.88
C VAL A 62 -4.88 -8.95 -13.25
N LYS A 63 -6.00 -8.66 -13.93
CA LYS A 63 -6.96 -9.67 -14.39
C LYS A 63 -6.37 -10.58 -15.48
N ARG A 64 -5.71 -10.01 -16.47
CA ARG A 64 -5.11 -10.76 -17.59
C ARG A 64 -4.06 -11.78 -17.12
N LEU A 65 -3.23 -11.41 -16.15
CA LEU A 65 -2.13 -12.25 -15.65
C LEU A 65 -2.48 -13.03 -14.39
N ASP A 66 -3.65 -12.77 -13.79
CA ASP A 66 -4.08 -13.39 -12.53
C ASP A 66 -3.12 -13.07 -11.37
N CYS A 67 -2.78 -11.78 -11.20
CA CYS A 67 -1.81 -11.35 -10.19
C CYS A 67 -2.27 -11.60 -8.75
N PHE A 68 -3.57 -11.50 -8.46
CA PHE A 68 -4.10 -11.83 -7.14
C PHE A 68 -4.01 -13.33 -6.87
N GLY A 69 -4.36 -14.18 -7.85
CA GLY A 69 -4.18 -15.63 -7.74
C GLY A 69 -2.73 -16.00 -7.45
N PHE A 70 -1.77 -15.38 -8.14
CA PHE A 70 -0.35 -15.56 -7.85
C PHE A 70 0.01 -15.17 -6.41
N ALA A 71 -0.41 -13.99 -5.94
CA ALA A 71 -0.10 -13.52 -4.59
C ALA A 71 -0.72 -14.44 -3.51
N MET A 72 -1.97 -14.89 -3.72
CA MET A 72 -2.65 -15.85 -2.84
C MET A 72 -1.97 -17.22 -2.85
N GLN A 73 -1.44 -17.66 -4.00
CA GLN A 73 -0.61 -18.87 -4.06
C GLN A 73 0.65 -18.72 -3.19
N LYS A 74 1.36 -17.57 -3.27
CA LYS A 74 2.54 -17.32 -2.42
C LYS A 74 2.19 -17.29 -0.94
N LYS A 75 0.99 -16.84 -0.59
CA LYS A 75 0.48 -16.94 0.77
C LYS A 75 0.24 -18.39 1.19
N ALA A 76 -0.38 -19.19 0.36
CA ALA A 76 -0.60 -20.62 0.63
C ALA A 76 0.74 -21.40 0.76
N GLU A 77 1.78 -20.98 0.03
CA GLU A 77 3.15 -21.50 0.16
C GLU A 77 3.88 -21.02 1.45
N GLY A 78 3.28 -20.16 2.27
CA GLY A 78 3.90 -19.57 3.46
C GLY A 78 4.98 -18.52 3.18
N LYS A 79 5.12 -18.08 1.93
CA LYS A 79 6.09 -17.05 1.50
C LYS A 79 5.57 -15.61 1.64
N VAL A 80 4.27 -15.45 1.89
CA VAL A 80 3.59 -14.18 2.15
C VAL A 80 2.61 -14.39 3.29
N LYS A 81 2.57 -13.48 4.27
CA LYS A 81 1.57 -13.56 5.36
C LYS A 81 0.27 -12.85 4.99
N HIS A 82 0.37 -11.66 4.43
CA HIS A 82 -0.79 -10.83 4.06
C HIS A 82 -0.69 -10.31 2.64
N VAL A 83 -1.78 -10.44 1.89
CA VAL A 83 -1.89 -9.98 0.51
C VAL A 83 -2.75 -8.71 0.44
N GLY A 84 -2.31 -7.75 -0.35
CA GLY A 84 -3.01 -6.50 -0.57
C GLY A 84 -2.59 -5.80 -1.86
N PHE A 85 -2.93 -4.53 -1.96
CA PHE A 85 -2.47 -3.68 -3.07
C PHE A 85 -2.32 -2.22 -2.62
N SER A 86 -1.52 -1.45 -3.36
CA SER A 86 -1.50 0.01 -3.27
C SER A 86 -2.34 0.59 -4.40
N PHE A 87 -3.13 1.62 -4.09
CA PHE A 87 -4.20 2.12 -4.94
C PHE A 87 -4.06 3.61 -5.23
N HIS A 88 -4.35 4.00 -6.50
CA HIS A 88 -4.19 5.36 -7.00
C HIS A 88 -5.27 5.72 -8.04
N ASP A 89 -6.54 5.51 -7.70
CA ASP A 89 -7.67 5.85 -8.57
C ASP A 89 -8.88 6.30 -7.75
N THR A 90 -10.05 6.36 -8.36
CA THR A 90 -11.31 6.76 -7.73
C THR A 90 -11.86 5.70 -6.78
N ALA A 91 -12.67 6.13 -5.83
CA ALA A 91 -13.30 5.24 -4.86
C ALA A 91 -14.21 4.18 -5.52
N ASP A 92 -14.84 4.50 -6.65
CA ASP A 92 -15.69 3.56 -7.39
C ASP A 92 -14.87 2.38 -7.95
N VAL A 93 -13.68 2.66 -8.50
CA VAL A 93 -12.76 1.62 -8.98
C VAL A 93 -12.26 0.76 -7.82
N LEU A 94 -11.99 1.38 -6.66
CA LEU A 94 -11.61 0.64 -5.45
C LEU A 94 -12.73 -0.29 -4.97
N ASP A 95 -13.97 0.20 -4.98
CA ASP A 95 -15.15 -0.59 -4.58
C ASP A 95 -15.36 -1.79 -5.51
N GLU A 96 -15.19 -1.59 -6.84
CA GLU A 96 -15.23 -2.67 -7.83
C GLU A 96 -14.18 -3.74 -7.53
N MET A 97 -12.91 -3.34 -7.31
CA MET A 97 -11.81 -4.27 -7.02
C MET A 97 -12.07 -5.08 -5.75
N LEU A 98 -12.54 -4.44 -4.69
CA LEU A 98 -12.79 -5.12 -3.41
C LEU A 98 -14.04 -6.00 -3.42
N ASN A 99 -15.01 -5.73 -4.30
CA ASN A 99 -16.14 -6.64 -4.56
C ASN A 99 -15.69 -7.87 -5.34
N GLU A 100 -14.81 -7.70 -6.34
CA GLU A 100 -14.32 -8.81 -7.18
C GLU A 100 -13.32 -9.71 -6.42
N TYR A 101 -12.52 -9.13 -5.50
CA TYR A 101 -11.49 -9.85 -4.73
C TYR A 101 -11.69 -9.65 -3.21
N PRO A 102 -12.74 -10.21 -2.63
CA PRO A 102 -13.05 -10.03 -1.21
C PRO A 102 -12.02 -10.67 -0.26
N GLU A 103 -11.15 -11.55 -0.75
CA GLU A 103 -10.07 -12.19 0.01
C GLU A 103 -8.86 -11.28 0.26
N ILE A 104 -8.78 -10.11 -0.38
CA ILE A 104 -7.72 -9.12 -0.15
C ILE A 104 -7.78 -8.65 1.30
N GLU A 105 -6.64 -8.59 1.97
CA GLU A 105 -6.57 -8.37 3.41
C GLU A 105 -6.23 -6.93 3.80
N VAL A 106 -5.62 -6.15 2.91
CA VAL A 106 -5.15 -4.80 3.22
C VAL A 106 -5.06 -3.95 1.96
N VAL A 107 -5.37 -2.66 2.10
CA VAL A 107 -5.23 -1.67 1.01
C VAL A 107 -4.30 -0.55 1.47
N GLN A 108 -3.34 -0.17 0.63
CA GLN A 108 -2.51 1.00 0.84
C GLN A 108 -3.05 2.16 0.02
N ILE A 109 -3.45 3.25 0.68
CA ILE A 109 -3.98 4.45 0.03
C ILE A 109 -3.21 5.70 0.44
N GLN A 110 -3.22 6.71 -0.43
CA GLN A 110 -2.75 8.04 -0.08
C GLN A 110 -3.74 8.68 0.89
N LEU A 111 -3.25 9.07 2.08
CA LEU A 111 -4.11 9.64 3.11
C LEU A 111 -3.32 10.67 3.93
N ASN A 112 -3.74 11.92 3.83
CA ASN A 112 -3.22 13.02 4.64
C ASN A 112 -4.26 14.14 4.68
N TYR A 113 -4.10 15.10 5.59
CA TYR A 113 -5.10 16.13 5.84
C TYR A 113 -5.29 17.12 4.68
N ILE A 114 -4.34 17.27 3.75
CA ILE A 114 -4.49 18.12 2.55
C ILE A 114 -5.28 17.40 1.45
N ASP A 115 -4.96 16.13 1.21
CA ASP A 115 -5.57 15.35 0.14
C ASP A 115 -6.90 14.71 0.55
N PHE A 116 -7.33 14.89 1.81
CA PHE A 116 -8.50 14.22 2.37
C PHE A 116 -9.78 14.47 1.59
N GLU A 117 -10.01 15.74 1.20
CA GLU A 117 -11.15 16.15 0.37
C GLU A 117 -10.75 16.48 -1.08
N ASP A 118 -9.52 16.19 -1.49
CA ASP A 118 -9.07 16.45 -2.85
C ASP A 118 -9.84 15.55 -3.85
N PRO A 119 -10.53 16.12 -4.85
CA PRO A 119 -11.35 15.33 -5.78
C PRO A 119 -10.55 14.44 -6.72
N ALA A 120 -9.26 14.71 -6.92
CA ALA A 120 -8.38 13.88 -7.76
C ALA A 120 -7.78 12.71 -6.97
N VAL A 121 -7.57 12.86 -5.67
CA VAL A 121 -7.04 11.81 -4.79
C VAL A 121 -8.15 10.97 -4.16
N GLN A 122 -9.28 11.61 -3.84
CA GLN A 122 -10.44 11.00 -3.19
C GLN A 122 -10.09 10.22 -1.90
N ALA A 123 -9.14 10.73 -1.11
CA ALA A 123 -8.59 10.00 0.03
C ALA A 123 -9.66 9.57 1.04
N ARG A 124 -10.60 10.47 1.40
CA ARG A 124 -11.73 10.16 2.29
C ARG A 124 -12.63 9.08 1.72
N LEU A 125 -13.02 9.22 0.45
CA LEU A 125 -13.92 8.26 -0.20
C LEU A 125 -13.27 6.87 -0.30
N CYS A 126 -11.99 6.79 -0.68
CA CYS A 126 -11.24 5.53 -0.69
C CYS A 126 -11.13 4.92 0.71
N TYR A 127 -10.92 5.75 1.74
CA TYR A 127 -10.92 5.26 3.13
C TYR A 127 -12.29 4.69 3.54
N GLU A 128 -13.38 5.38 3.19
CA GLU A 128 -14.75 4.92 3.46
C GLU A 128 -15.06 3.60 2.75
N VAL A 129 -14.61 3.42 1.51
CA VAL A 129 -14.70 2.15 0.79
C VAL A 129 -13.93 1.03 1.51
N CYS A 130 -12.68 1.28 1.92
CA CYS A 130 -11.93 0.31 2.71
C CYS A 130 -12.69 -0.08 3.99
N ARG A 131 -13.27 0.90 4.70
CA ARG A 131 -14.09 0.67 5.91
C ARG A 131 -15.34 -0.16 5.61
N LYS A 132 -16.05 0.15 4.52
CA LYS A 132 -17.23 -0.60 4.04
C LYS A 132 -16.91 -2.08 3.85
N HIS A 133 -15.75 -2.39 3.27
CA HIS A 133 -15.29 -3.76 3.04
C HIS A 133 -14.52 -4.38 4.22
N GLY A 134 -14.41 -3.68 5.36
CA GLY A 134 -13.68 -4.16 6.54
C GLY A 134 -12.18 -4.32 6.32
N LYS A 135 -11.58 -3.57 5.37
CA LYS A 135 -10.16 -3.67 5.04
C LYS A 135 -9.33 -2.70 5.87
N PRO A 136 -8.29 -3.18 6.57
CA PRO A 136 -7.27 -2.32 7.14
C PRO A 136 -6.59 -1.46 6.08
N VAL A 137 -6.23 -0.25 6.47
CA VAL A 137 -5.55 0.72 5.60
C VAL A 137 -4.09 0.88 6.01
N ILE A 138 -3.19 0.76 5.05
CA ILE A 138 -1.80 1.23 5.17
C ILE A 138 -1.75 2.64 4.55
N VAL A 139 -1.35 3.61 5.35
CA VAL A 139 -1.25 5.00 4.88
C VAL A 139 0.04 5.21 4.11
N MET A 140 -0.05 5.77 2.89
CA MET A 140 1.07 6.33 2.16
C MET A 140 0.93 7.85 2.05
N GLU A 141 2.04 8.55 1.83
CA GLU A 141 2.11 10.01 1.73
C GLU A 141 1.59 10.79 2.97
N PRO A 142 1.77 10.28 4.21
CA PRO A 142 1.21 10.95 5.40
C PRO A 142 1.73 12.37 5.57
N VAL A 143 2.94 12.65 5.12
CA VAL A 143 3.58 13.98 5.16
C VAL A 143 3.90 14.53 3.77
N LYS A 144 3.40 13.91 2.70
CA LYS A 144 3.53 14.33 1.29
C LYS A 144 5.00 14.70 0.92
N GLY A 145 5.90 13.71 1.12
CA GLY A 145 7.33 13.88 0.88
C GLY A 145 8.01 14.91 1.80
N GLY A 146 7.41 15.22 2.97
CA GLY A 146 7.88 16.22 3.90
C GLY A 146 7.28 17.62 3.72
N ASN A 147 6.49 17.83 2.67
CA ASN A 147 5.85 19.14 2.41
C ASN A 147 4.90 19.55 3.55
N LEU A 148 4.23 18.58 4.19
CA LEU A 148 3.27 18.85 5.26
C LEU A 148 3.91 19.10 6.64
N VAL A 149 5.23 19.11 6.74
CA VAL A 149 5.96 19.46 7.96
C VAL A 149 6.38 20.92 7.97
N LYS A 150 6.51 21.54 6.78
CA LYS A 150 6.93 22.94 6.59
C LYS A 150 5.74 23.76 6.11
N LEU A 151 4.84 24.06 7.02
CA LEU A 151 3.64 24.85 6.73
C LEU A 151 3.85 26.35 6.96
N PRO A 152 3.08 27.21 6.26
CA PRO A 152 2.98 28.63 6.59
C PRO A 152 2.49 28.82 8.03
N ASP A 153 2.86 29.95 8.64
CA ASP A 153 2.57 30.20 10.06
C ASP A 153 1.07 30.22 10.38
N ALA A 154 0.24 30.73 9.46
CA ALA A 154 -1.21 30.66 9.62
C ALA A 154 -1.77 29.23 9.69
N ALA A 155 -1.18 28.27 8.97
CA ALA A 155 -1.58 26.88 9.04
C ALA A 155 -1.04 26.21 10.32
N LYS A 156 0.17 26.55 10.78
CA LYS A 156 0.71 26.05 12.05
C LYS A 156 -0.17 26.48 13.22
N GLN A 157 -0.66 27.73 13.21
CA GLN A 157 -1.52 28.26 14.26
C GLN A 157 -2.79 27.42 14.44
N VAL A 158 -3.39 26.92 13.34
CA VAL A 158 -4.55 26.03 13.41
C VAL A 158 -4.25 24.76 14.21
N PHE A 159 -3.06 24.17 14.03
CA PHE A 159 -2.66 22.98 14.79
C PHE A 159 -2.36 23.28 16.26
N GLU A 160 -1.75 24.43 16.53
CA GLU A 160 -1.50 24.89 17.90
C GLU A 160 -2.81 25.13 18.67
N ASP A 161 -3.79 25.75 18.01
CA ASP A 161 -5.12 26.02 18.58
C ASP A 161 -5.93 24.74 18.84
N LEU A 162 -5.66 23.63 18.09
CA LEU A 162 -6.34 22.36 18.30
C LEU A 162 -5.86 21.65 19.58
N HIS A 163 -4.62 21.22 19.62
CA HIS A 163 -4.08 20.43 20.74
C HIS A 163 -2.58 20.68 21.00
N GLY A 164 -2.01 21.73 20.42
CA GLY A 164 -0.59 22.05 20.61
C GLY A 164 0.39 21.06 19.98
N GLY A 165 -0.04 20.31 18.97
CA GLY A 165 0.80 19.37 18.24
C GLY A 165 1.58 20.02 17.10
N SER A 166 2.62 19.34 16.62
CA SER A 166 3.31 19.74 15.38
C SER A 166 2.58 19.26 14.13
N PRO A 167 2.78 19.90 12.95
CA PRO A 167 2.23 19.40 11.69
C PRO A 167 2.56 17.92 11.42
N ALA A 168 3.76 17.45 11.79
CA ALA A 168 4.17 16.06 11.64
C ALA A 168 3.40 15.11 12.58
N SER A 169 3.07 15.55 13.79
CA SER A 169 2.30 14.74 14.75
C SER A 169 0.84 14.58 14.35
N TYR A 170 0.28 15.54 13.59
CA TYR A 170 -1.08 15.44 13.05
C TYR A 170 -1.13 14.59 11.77
N ALA A 171 -0.05 14.56 10.98
CA ALA A 171 0.06 13.72 9.80
C ALA A 171 0.21 12.24 10.15
#